data_09fcb06e99e024ca7377bfc78bd72245
#
_entry.id   09fcb06e99e024ca7377bfc78bd72245
#
_cell.length_a   1.000
_cell.length_b   1.000
_cell.length_c   1.000
_cell.angle_alpha   90.00
_cell.angle_beta   90.00
_cell.angle_gamma   90.00
#
_symmetry.space_group_name_H-M   'P 1'
#
loop_
_entity.id
_entity.type
_entity.pdbx_description
1 polymer ?
#
loop_
_entity_poly.entity_id
_entity_poly.type
_entity_poly.pdbx_seq_one_letter_code
_entity_poly.pdbx_strand_id
1 'polypeptide(L)'
;MKKRFALVFLLVVSCVAVQAQEITTQNFNEWRIVTVVESIVPMGLGRSRMIENMTDVNTEDFKTSRVDGKTSSQRTVSRKELKVEKFDETKLLNFFSAAGINFQNIASNDAMIAARIMELESEGYSLAYVTSAVESFSGNEDGSGIFISRMYFKKTISLK
;
A
#
# COMPACT_ATOMS: atom_id res chain seq x y z
N MET A 1 29.53 -42.85 50.64
CA MET A 1 28.65 -42.96 49.46
C MET A 1 27.53 -41.91 49.38
N LYS A 2 26.97 -41.42 50.47
CA LYS A 2 25.87 -40.42 50.47
C LYS A 2 26.22 -39.04 49.88
N LYS A 3 27.46 -38.58 49.96
CA LYS A 3 27.91 -37.25 49.42
C LYS A 3 28.08 -37.21 47.88
N ARG A 4 28.32 -38.35 47.24
CA ARG A 4 28.46 -38.42 45.77
C ARG A 4 27.10 -38.41 45.03
N PHE A 5 26.06 -38.89 45.67
CA PHE A 5 24.69 -38.90 45.13
C PHE A 5 24.07 -37.47 45.11
N ALA A 6 24.37 -36.65 46.10
CA ALA A 6 23.89 -35.27 46.17
C ALA A 6 24.49 -34.37 45.06
N LEU A 7 25.75 -34.63 44.69
CA LEU A 7 26.42 -33.85 43.65
C LEU A 7 25.89 -34.16 42.23
N VAL A 8 25.55 -35.43 41.97
CA VAL A 8 24.97 -35.85 40.68
C VAL A 8 23.54 -35.34 40.54
N PHE A 9 22.77 -35.29 41.62
CA PHE A 9 21.41 -34.73 41.58
C PHE A 9 21.38 -33.22 41.37
N LEU A 10 22.38 -32.48 41.91
CA LEU A 10 22.50 -31.04 41.68
C LEU A 10 22.89 -30.71 40.23
N LEU A 11 23.68 -31.56 39.57
CA LEU A 11 24.12 -31.38 38.18
C LEU A 11 22.99 -31.70 37.18
N VAL A 12 22.08 -32.62 37.52
CA VAL A 12 20.92 -32.95 36.66
C VAL A 12 19.84 -31.84 36.73
N VAL A 13 19.66 -31.22 37.91
CA VAL A 13 18.70 -30.12 38.09
C VAL A 13 19.15 -28.84 37.38
N SER A 14 20.47 -28.62 37.26
CA SER A 14 20.98 -27.43 36.53
C SER A 14 20.89 -27.53 35.00
N CYS A 15 20.72 -28.76 34.44
CA CYS A 15 20.54 -28.92 32.99
C CYS A 15 19.10 -28.71 32.51
N VAL A 16 18.11 -28.66 33.41
CA VAL A 16 16.69 -28.48 33.00
C VAL A 16 16.26 -27.01 32.92
N ALA A 17 17.11 -26.07 33.33
CA ALA A 17 16.72 -24.64 33.45
C ALA A 17 17.10 -23.80 32.24
N VAL A 18 17.66 -24.34 31.17
CA VAL A 18 17.87 -23.62 29.92
C VAL A 18 16.83 -24.08 28.89
N GLN A 19 15.56 -23.85 29.19
CA GLN A 19 14.59 -23.69 28.13
C GLN A 19 14.81 -22.32 27.53
N ALA A 20 15.49 -22.30 26.39
CA ALA A 20 15.52 -21.12 25.56
C ALA A 20 14.07 -20.69 25.30
N GLN A 21 13.66 -19.55 25.83
CA GLN A 21 12.44 -18.91 25.37
C GLN A 21 12.66 -18.66 23.88
N GLU A 22 12.02 -19.44 23.03
CA GLU A 22 11.87 -19.08 21.63
C GLU A 22 11.18 -17.73 21.60
N ILE A 23 11.95 -16.70 21.34
CA ILE A 23 11.39 -15.38 21.06
C ILE A 23 10.66 -15.56 19.73
N THR A 24 9.35 -15.79 19.84
CA THR A 24 8.49 -15.84 18.65
C THR A 24 8.49 -14.45 18.01
N THR A 25 9.39 -14.26 17.08
CA THR A 25 9.44 -13.03 16.29
C THR A 25 8.21 -13.01 15.39
N GLN A 26 7.26 -12.17 15.71
CA GLN A 26 6.06 -12.01 14.89
C GLN A 26 6.37 -11.02 13.77
N ASN A 27 6.36 -11.52 12.54
CA ASN A 27 6.56 -10.70 11.35
C ASN A 27 5.21 -10.28 10.78
N PHE A 28 5.06 -9.00 10.43
CA PHE A 28 3.93 -8.51 9.66
C PHE A 28 4.42 -7.62 8.52
N ASN A 29 3.59 -7.47 7.50
CA ASN A 29 3.92 -6.61 6.36
C ASN A 29 3.16 -5.29 6.48
N GLU A 30 3.90 -4.21 6.44
CA GLU A 30 3.39 -2.87 6.17
C GLU A 30 3.25 -2.70 4.66
N TRP A 31 2.13 -2.12 4.23
CA TRP A 31 1.83 -1.91 2.82
C TRP A 31 1.66 -0.43 2.52
N ARG A 32 2.27 0.01 1.41
CA ARG A 32 2.02 1.31 0.79
C ARG A 32 1.51 1.14 -0.62
N ILE A 33 0.53 1.95 -1.00
CA ILE A 33 -0.04 1.96 -2.34
C ILE A 33 0.19 3.33 -2.95
N VAL A 34 0.97 3.35 -4.02
CA VAL A 34 1.16 4.55 -4.84
C VAL A 34 0.27 4.42 -6.06
N THR A 35 -0.62 5.39 -6.26
CA THR A 35 -1.52 5.41 -7.40
C THR A 35 -1.09 6.52 -8.36
N VAL A 36 -0.82 6.14 -9.60
CA VAL A 36 -0.49 7.05 -10.71
C VAL A 36 -1.73 7.19 -11.58
N VAL A 37 -2.18 8.41 -11.77
CA VAL A 37 -3.28 8.75 -12.69
C VAL A 37 -2.70 9.64 -13.78
N GLU A 38 -2.88 9.25 -15.03
CA GLU A 38 -2.39 9.99 -16.19
C GLU A 38 -3.52 10.25 -17.18
N SER A 39 -3.69 11.50 -17.55
CA SER A 39 -4.69 11.87 -18.53
C SER A 39 -4.23 11.51 -19.94
N ILE A 40 -5.07 10.75 -20.64
CA ILE A 40 -4.84 10.29 -22.01
C ILE A 40 -5.69 11.05 -23.04
N VAL A 41 -6.32 12.15 -22.63
CA VAL A 41 -7.11 12.99 -23.52
C VAL A 41 -6.43 14.31 -23.81
N PRO A 42 -6.61 14.88 -25.00
CA PRO A 42 -6.13 16.23 -25.32
C PRO A 42 -6.67 17.27 -24.31
N MET A 43 -5.83 18.22 -23.95
CA MET A 43 -6.19 19.32 -23.04
C MET A 43 -6.66 18.91 -21.63
N GLY A 44 -6.43 17.69 -21.20
CA GLY A 44 -6.71 17.20 -19.85
C GLY A 44 -5.80 17.81 -18.77
N LEU A 45 -5.57 19.13 -18.81
CA LEU A 45 -4.65 19.83 -17.93
C LEU A 45 -4.96 19.64 -16.45
N GLY A 46 -3.94 19.29 -15.67
CA GLY A 46 -4.05 19.19 -14.22
C GLY A 46 -4.69 17.89 -13.70
N ARG A 47 -4.97 16.93 -14.57
CA ARG A 47 -5.56 15.63 -14.17
C ARG A 47 -4.52 14.57 -13.82
N SER A 48 -3.31 14.67 -14.37
CA SER A 48 -2.24 13.71 -14.12
C SER A 48 -1.57 13.97 -12.78
N ARG A 49 -1.52 12.97 -11.94
CA ARG A 49 -0.88 13.02 -10.62
C ARG A 49 -0.55 11.64 -10.06
N MET A 50 0.42 11.60 -9.20
CA MET A 50 0.70 10.47 -8.34
C MET A 50 0.16 10.79 -6.95
N ILE A 51 -0.56 9.86 -6.34
CA ILE A 51 -1.17 10.03 -5.01
C ILE A 51 -0.79 8.87 -4.09
N GLU A 52 -0.61 9.21 -2.82
CA GLU A 52 -0.30 8.24 -1.76
C GLU A 52 -1.08 8.61 -0.50
N ASN A 53 -1.80 7.64 0.06
CA ASN A 53 -2.53 7.85 1.31
C ASN A 53 -1.56 7.94 2.49
N MET A 54 -1.77 8.95 3.35
CA MET A 54 -1.00 9.21 4.57
C MET A 54 -1.84 9.04 5.85
N THR A 55 -3.02 8.45 5.73
CA THR A 55 -3.96 8.28 6.85
C THR A 55 -4.08 6.80 7.20
N ASP A 56 -3.90 6.48 8.47
CA ASP A 56 -4.24 5.15 8.97
C ASP A 56 -5.75 4.96 8.99
N VAL A 57 -6.23 3.85 8.43
CA VAL A 57 -7.65 3.54 8.32
C VAL A 57 -7.94 2.22 9.02
N ASN A 58 -8.85 2.25 9.98
CA ASN A 58 -9.41 1.04 10.56
C ASN A 58 -10.59 0.55 9.69
N THR A 59 -10.43 -0.56 9.00
CA THR A 59 -11.46 -1.10 8.12
C THR A 59 -12.70 -1.61 8.86
N GLU A 60 -12.59 -1.94 10.15
CA GLU A 60 -13.72 -2.41 10.95
C GLU A 60 -14.82 -1.34 11.07
N ASP A 61 -14.43 -0.06 11.10
CA ASP A 61 -15.36 1.06 11.22
C ASP A 61 -16.28 1.19 9.97
N PHE A 62 -15.90 0.56 8.87
CA PHE A 62 -16.60 0.64 7.58
C PHE A 62 -17.17 -0.70 7.11
N LYS A 63 -16.96 -1.78 7.89
CA LYS A 63 -17.51 -3.08 7.57
C LYS A 63 -19.01 -3.14 7.90
N THR A 64 -19.75 -3.74 7.00
CA THR A 64 -21.16 -4.06 7.23
C THR A 64 -21.42 -5.51 6.83
N SER A 65 -22.37 -6.15 7.52
CA SER A 65 -22.71 -7.54 7.28
C SER A 65 -24.08 -7.66 6.60
N ARG A 66 -24.23 -8.66 5.74
CA ARG A 66 -25.53 -9.12 5.25
C ARG A 66 -25.90 -10.40 5.99
N VAL A 67 -26.90 -10.35 6.86
CA VAL A 67 -27.32 -11.50 7.67
C VAL A 67 -28.25 -12.42 6.88
N ASP A 68 -29.06 -11.83 5.98
CA ASP A 68 -30.05 -12.55 5.16
C ASP A 68 -29.59 -12.77 3.70
N GLY A 69 -28.38 -12.36 3.36
CA GLY A 69 -27.85 -12.38 2.00
C GLY A 69 -28.47 -11.36 1.03
N LYS A 70 -29.52 -10.65 1.41
CA LYS A 70 -30.28 -9.72 0.56
C LYS A 70 -30.13 -8.26 0.96
N THR A 71 -30.32 -7.97 2.24
CA THR A 71 -30.34 -6.59 2.75
C THR A 71 -28.94 -6.11 3.06
N SER A 72 -28.58 -4.95 2.51
CA SER A 72 -27.29 -4.30 2.79
C SER A 72 -27.47 -3.13 3.74
N SER A 73 -26.67 -3.11 4.81
CA SER A 73 -26.60 -1.99 5.75
C SER A 73 -25.54 -0.93 5.38
N GLN A 74 -24.93 -1.01 4.20
CA GLN A 74 -23.88 -0.06 3.78
C GLN A 74 -24.32 1.42 3.78
N ARG A 75 -25.62 1.69 3.70
CA ARG A 75 -26.14 3.06 3.80
C ARG A 75 -25.92 3.70 5.17
N THR A 76 -25.66 2.90 6.21
CA THR A 76 -25.35 3.41 7.56
C THR A 76 -23.93 3.94 7.69
N VAL A 77 -23.05 3.53 6.78
CA VAL A 77 -21.65 4.02 6.73
C VAL A 77 -21.63 5.41 6.09
N SER A 78 -21.14 6.39 6.83
CA SER A 78 -21.07 7.77 6.36
C SER A 78 -20.01 7.93 5.27
N ARG A 79 -20.39 8.46 4.10
CA ARG A 79 -19.44 8.78 3.03
C ARG A 79 -18.38 9.81 3.44
N LYS A 80 -18.70 10.67 4.40
CA LYS A 80 -17.75 11.67 4.90
C LYS A 80 -16.63 11.00 5.70
N GLU A 81 -16.97 10.03 6.52
CA GLU A 81 -16.02 9.28 7.35
C GLU A 81 -15.11 8.36 6.53
N LEU A 82 -15.59 7.88 5.38
CA LEU A 82 -14.79 7.08 4.43
C LEU A 82 -13.69 7.88 3.73
N LYS A 83 -13.77 9.22 3.73
CA LYS A 83 -12.80 10.06 3.03
C LYS A 83 -11.56 10.25 3.90
N VAL A 84 -10.42 9.87 3.36
CA VAL A 84 -9.13 10.22 3.97
C VAL A 84 -8.90 11.73 3.85
N GLU A 85 -8.40 12.35 4.91
CA GLU A 85 -8.14 13.79 4.95
C GLU A 85 -6.71 14.15 4.55
N LYS A 86 -5.78 13.19 4.67
CA LYS A 86 -4.35 13.40 4.40
C LYS A 86 -3.88 12.40 3.35
N PHE A 87 -3.38 12.91 2.26
CA PHE A 87 -2.70 12.17 1.21
C PHE A 87 -1.72 13.10 0.50
N ASP A 88 -0.63 12.54 0.00
CA ASP A 88 0.34 13.27 -0.78
C ASP A 88 -0.04 13.26 -2.25
N GLU A 89 0.21 14.37 -2.92
CA GLU A 89 0.01 14.53 -4.35
C GLU A 89 1.29 15.02 -5.02
N THR A 90 1.75 14.29 -6.02
CA THR A 90 2.82 14.75 -6.92
C THR A 90 2.22 15.07 -8.28
N LYS A 91 2.42 16.28 -8.75
CA LYS A 91 1.94 16.71 -10.06
C LYS A 91 2.68 15.98 -11.17
N LEU A 92 1.92 15.42 -12.10
CA LEU A 92 2.42 14.84 -13.34
C LEU A 92 1.92 15.63 -14.55
N LEU A 93 2.48 15.35 -15.71
CA LEU A 93 2.15 15.98 -16.98
C LEU A 93 1.18 15.09 -17.77
N ASN A 94 0.33 15.70 -18.58
CA ASN A 94 -0.58 14.93 -19.44
C ASN A 94 0.17 14.32 -20.62
N PHE A 95 -0.28 13.17 -21.11
CA PHE A 95 0.28 12.52 -22.31
C PHE A 95 0.07 13.34 -23.57
N PHE A 96 -1.04 14.08 -23.64
CA PHE A 96 -1.37 14.90 -24.81
C PHE A 96 -1.20 16.38 -24.55
N SER A 97 -0.59 17.06 -25.50
CA SER A 97 -0.63 18.50 -25.67
C SER A 97 -1.66 18.88 -26.75
N ALA A 98 -1.84 20.17 -27.00
CA ALA A 98 -2.65 20.64 -28.13
C ALA A 98 -2.15 20.13 -29.51
N ALA A 99 -0.87 19.76 -29.60
CA ALA A 99 -0.23 19.26 -30.82
C ALA A 99 -0.23 17.72 -30.93
N GLY A 100 -0.83 16.99 -29.99
CA GLY A 100 -0.86 15.53 -29.95
C GLY A 100 -0.09 14.92 -28.78
N ILE A 101 0.39 13.70 -28.94
CA ILE A 101 1.16 12.97 -27.91
C ILE A 101 2.47 13.71 -27.62
N ASN A 102 2.75 13.92 -26.34
CA ASN A 102 3.96 14.58 -25.88
C ASN A 102 4.87 13.57 -25.16
N PHE A 103 5.84 13.04 -25.90
CA PHE A 103 6.80 12.05 -25.38
C PHE A 103 7.69 12.61 -24.27
N GLN A 104 7.98 13.92 -24.26
CA GLN A 104 8.74 14.55 -23.19
C GLN A 104 7.96 14.52 -21.87
N ASN A 105 6.64 14.73 -21.92
CA ASN A 105 5.78 14.63 -20.74
C ASN A 105 5.78 13.21 -20.19
N ILE A 106 5.69 12.21 -21.05
CA ILE A 106 5.74 10.79 -20.65
C ILE A 106 7.08 10.50 -19.97
N ALA A 107 8.19 10.84 -20.60
CA ALA A 107 9.52 10.63 -20.03
C ALA A 107 9.73 11.38 -18.70
N SER A 108 9.14 12.56 -18.54
CA SER A 108 9.19 13.32 -17.30
C SER A 108 8.38 12.62 -16.18
N ASN A 109 7.20 12.08 -16.51
CA ASN A 109 6.40 11.31 -15.58
C ASN A 109 7.14 10.05 -15.13
N ASP A 110 7.73 9.33 -16.09
CA ASP A 110 8.53 8.12 -15.79
C ASP A 110 9.69 8.43 -14.83
N ALA A 111 10.37 9.56 -15.00
CA ALA A 111 11.43 9.98 -14.10
C ALA A 111 10.91 10.28 -12.68
N MET A 112 9.74 10.91 -12.56
CA MET A 112 9.10 11.18 -11.26
C MET A 112 8.65 9.88 -10.57
N ILE A 113 8.08 8.96 -11.33
CA ILE A 113 7.66 7.65 -10.83
C ILE A 113 8.90 6.85 -10.36
N ALA A 114 9.96 6.82 -11.17
CA ALA A 114 11.20 6.14 -10.82
C ALA A 114 11.84 6.73 -9.55
N ALA A 115 11.84 8.05 -9.40
CA ALA A 115 12.33 8.71 -8.20
C ALA A 115 11.54 8.25 -6.96
N ARG A 116 10.21 8.18 -7.04
CA ARG A 116 9.38 7.72 -5.92
C ARG A 116 9.61 6.25 -5.58
N ILE A 117 9.83 5.40 -6.57
CA ILE A 117 10.18 3.99 -6.35
C ILE A 117 11.50 3.90 -5.56
N MET A 118 12.53 4.63 -5.98
CA MET A 118 13.84 4.65 -5.30
C MET A 118 13.74 5.18 -3.87
N GLU A 119 12.93 6.19 -3.61
CA GLU A 119 12.66 6.68 -2.26
C GLU A 119 12.08 5.58 -1.37
N LEU A 120 11.02 4.89 -1.83
CA LEU A 120 10.39 3.81 -1.08
C LEU A 120 11.35 2.62 -0.85
N GLU A 121 12.17 2.28 -1.85
CA GLU A 121 13.20 1.26 -1.68
C GLU A 121 14.22 1.67 -0.61
N SER A 122 14.62 2.94 -0.57
CA SER A 122 15.53 3.47 0.46
C SER A 122 14.91 3.44 1.87
N GLU A 123 13.57 3.53 1.97
CA GLU A 123 12.81 3.36 3.20
C GLU A 123 12.64 1.87 3.60
N GLY A 124 13.11 0.93 2.77
CA GLY A 124 13.05 -0.51 3.00
C GLY A 124 11.80 -1.20 2.46
N TYR A 125 11.02 -0.53 1.63
CA TYR A 125 9.92 -1.16 0.91
C TYR A 125 10.44 -1.86 -0.35
N SER A 126 9.72 -2.87 -0.78
CA SER A 126 9.93 -3.54 -2.07
C SER A 126 8.65 -3.54 -2.88
N LEU A 127 8.75 -3.31 -4.19
CA LEU A 127 7.62 -3.41 -5.10
C LEU A 127 7.13 -4.87 -5.15
N ALA A 128 5.89 -5.11 -4.75
CA ALA A 128 5.31 -6.45 -4.73
C ALA A 128 4.59 -6.76 -6.04
N TYR A 129 3.77 -5.85 -6.53
CA TYR A 129 3.07 -5.97 -7.80
C TYR A 129 2.51 -4.62 -8.28
N VAL A 130 2.09 -4.58 -9.54
CA VAL A 130 1.48 -3.43 -10.19
C VAL A 130 0.17 -3.88 -10.84
N THR A 131 -0.86 -3.06 -10.72
CA THR A 131 -2.10 -3.20 -11.47
C THR A 131 -2.35 -1.95 -12.28
N SER A 132 -2.85 -2.09 -13.49
CA SER A 132 -3.18 -0.95 -14.35
C SER A 132 -4.53 -1.14 -15.02
N ALA A 133 -5.21 -0.04 -15.25
CA ALA A 133 -6.46 0.02 -15.97
C ALA A 133 -6.54 1.32 -16.77
N VAL A 134 -7.34 1.30 -17.82
CA VAL A 134 -7.67 2.48 -18.62
C VAL A 134 -9.17 2.69 -18.57
N GLU A 135 -9.58 3.93 -18.32
CA GLU A 135 -10.92 4.38 -18.59
C GLU A 135 -10.95 4.96 -20.00
N SER A 136 -11.66 4.30 -20.89
CA SER A 136 -11.82 4.77 -22.26
C SER A 136 -12.95 5.79 -22.34
N PHE A 137 -12.81 6.71 -23.28
CA PHE A 137 -13.84 7.67 -23.64
C PHE A 137 -15.17 6.94 -24.03
N SER A 138 -16.26 7.20 -23.33
CA SER A 138 -17.53 6.50 -23.52
C SER A 138 -18.62 7.31 -24.24
N GLY A 139 -18.30 8.41 -24.92
CA GLY A 139 -19.24 9.19 -25.72
C GLY A 139 -18.90 10.68 -25.84
N ASN A 140 -19.74 11.42 -26.55
CA ASN A 140 -19.45 12.80 -26.99
C ASN A 140 -19.31 13.85 -25.86
N GLU A 141 -19.64 13.52 -24.62
CA GLU A 141 -19.57 14.44 -23.48
C GLU A 141 -18.56 14.00 -22.40
N ASP A 142 -17.97 12.82 -22.54
CA ASP A 142 -17.01 12.30 -21.58
C ASP A 142 -15.57 12.57 -22.03
N GLY A 143 -15.02 13.71 -21.61
CA GLY A 143 -13.63 14.08 -21.84
C GLY A 143 -12.65 13.54 -20.79
N SER A 144 -12.97 12.43 -20.09
CA SER A 144 -12.26 12.02 -18.89
C SER A 144 -11.35 10.80 -19.01
N GLY A 145 -10.92 10.42 -20.23
CA GLY A 145 -9.99 9.31 -20.44
C GLY A 145 -8.75 9.39 -19.55
N ILE A 146 -8.57 8.38 -18.69
CA ILE A 146 -7.42 8.27 -17.80
C ILE A 146 -6.80 6.88 -17.90
N PHE A 147 -5.49 6.84 -17.72
CA PHE A 147 -4.73 5.64 -17.42
C PHE A 147 -4.41 5.66 -15.93
N ILE A 148 -4.74 4.59 -15.22
CA ILE A 148 -4.50 4.48 -13.79
C ILE A 148 -3.63 3.26 -13.51
N SER A 149 -2.55 3.46 -12.76
CA SER A 149 -1.70 2.39 -12.25
C SER A 149 -1.63 2.44 -10.73
N ARG A 150 -1.69 1.27 -10.08
CA ARG A 150 -1.44 1.13 -8.66
C ARG A 150 -0.23 0.24 -8.44
N MET A 151 0.76 0.79 -7.77
CA MET A 151 1.96 0.10 -7.35
C MET A 151 1.81 -0.26 -5.87
N TYR A 152 1.98 -1.53 -5.56
CA TYR A 152 1.84 -2.06 -4.20
C TYR A 152 3.22 -2.38 -3.65
N PHE A 153 3.62 -1.66 -2.64
CA PHE A 153 4.88 -1.83 -1.95
C PHE A 153 4.66 -2.50 -0.60
N LYS A 154 5.59 -3.35 -0.20
CA LYS A 154 5.57 -4.00 1.11
C LYS A 154 6.90 -3.88 1.81
N LYS A 155 6.86 -3.80 3.12
CA LYS A 155 8.00 -3.85 4.03
C LYS A 155 7.71 -4.81 5.17
N THR A 156 8.58 -5.77 5.40
CA THR A 156 8.41 -6.71 6.51
C THR A 156 8.94 -6.08 7.80
N ILE A 157 8.10 -5.99 8.80
CA ILE A 157 8.41 -5.49 10.13
C ILE A 157 8.49 -6.69 11.09
N SER A 158 9.60 -6.81 11.82
CA SER A 158 9.79 -7.83 12.86
C SER A 158 9.58 -7.19 14.23
N LEU A 159 8.59 -7.68 14.97
CA LEU A 159 8.43 -7.34 16.38
C LEU A 159 9.33 -8.27 17.19
N LYS A 160 10.21 -7.65 17.98
CA LYS A 160 11.06 -8.35 18.95
C LYS A 160 10.36 -8.46 20.27
#